data_f19da8edc07947d87215d4a399c61afa
#
_entry.id   f19da8edc07947d87215d4a399c61afa
#
_cell.length_a   1.000
_cell.length_b   1.000
_cell.length_c   1.000
_cell.angle_alpha   90.00
_cell.angle_beta   90.00
_cell.angle_gamma   90.00
#
_symmetry.space_group_name_H-M   'P 1'
#
loop_
_entity.id
_entity.type
_entity.pdbx_description
1 polymer ?
#
loop_
_entity_poly.entity_id
_entity_poly.type
_entity_poly.pdbx_seq_one_letter_code
_entity_poly.pdbx_strand_id
1 'polypeptide(L)'
;KLARKQLSRIGFVYLAGTVLLLALELSLVRLFQFGNPAGGYDSSVLTFCNLFLRFVLGYPLMLCLIHLVKKGKPIPEKKMKAGSIFTAFFMSYAMAMIANIIGLLLTSIINAFHEGVNITDLQETMLALPSVWLILFVCVGAPVFEELIFRKALIDRAIYCGEGIAIAMSGVMFGLFHGNLNQFVYAAALGAFFAFIYVRTGKIRYTMILHAMVNSMGTIGTLLLKLLSEGTDGYLQGTEVLTLLSGSVWAA
;
A
#
# COMPACT_ATOMS: atom_id res chain seq x y z
N LYS A 1 -8.27 9.37 -29.56
CA LYS A 1 -9.07 10.33 -28.73
C LYS A 1 -9.81 9.65 -27.56
N LEU A 2 -10.54 8.54 -27.81
CA LEU A 2 -11.39 7.88 -26.80
C LEU A 2 -10.56 7.32 -25.61
N ALA A 3 -9.46 6.59 -25.88
CA ALA A 3 -8.57 6.05 -24.86
C ALA A 3 -7.97 7.15 -23.97
N ARG A 4 -7.49 8.26 -24.58
CA ARG A 4 -6.95 9.39 -23.82
C ARG A 4 -7.99 10.01 -22.89
N LYS A 5 -9.24 10.18 -23.37
CA LYS A 5 -10.34 10.69 -22.54
C LYS A 5 -10.67 9.76 -21.38
N GLN A 6 -10.60 8.43 -21.61
CA GLN A 6 -10.84 7.44 -20.57
C GLN A 6 -9.75 7.49 -19.49
N LEU A 7 -8.47 7.51 -19.89
CA LEU A 7 -7.35 7.62 -18.95
C LEU A 7 -7.42 8.90 -18.11
N SER A 8 -7.72 10.05 -18.75
CA SER A 8 -7.90 11.31 -18.01
C SER A 8 -9.02 11.23 -16.99
N ARG A 9 -10.13 10.59 -17.31
CA ARG A 9 -11.25 10.40 -16.37
C ARG A 9 -10.86 9.51 -15.19
N ILE A 10 -10.15 8.40 -15.45
CA ILE A 10 -9.64 7.53 -14.40
C ILE A 10 -8.69 8.32 -13.50
N GLY A 11 -7.69 8.99 -14.07
CA GLY A 11 -6.72 9.79 -13.32
C GLY A 11 -7.39 10.88 -12.47
N PHE A 12 -8.37 11.60 -13.04
CA PHE A 12 -9.11 12.62 -12.30
C PHE A 12 -9.89 12.03 -11.10
N VAL A 13 -10.59 10.92 -11.30
CA VAL A 13 -11.36 10.26 -10.23
C VAL A 13 -10.45 9.78 -9.09
N TYR A 14 -9.31 9.18 -9.43
CA TYR A 14 -8.35 8.75 -8.40
C TYR A 14 -7.73 9.93 -7.67
N LEU A 15 -7.35 10.99 -8.40
CA LEU A 15 -6.83 12.21 -7.79
C LEU A 15 -7.87 12.83 -6.85
N ALA A 16 -9.11 12.99 -7.30
CA ALA A 16 -10.20 13.53 -6.49
C ALA A 16 -10.45 12.68 -5.23
N GLY A 17 -10.49 11.33 -5.39
CA GLY A 17 -10.65 10.41 -4.27
C GLY A 17 -9.50 10.49 -3.26
N THR A 18 -8.26 10.55 -3.74
CA THR A 18 -7.08 10.69 -2.88
C THR A 18 -7.07 12.04 -2.14
N VAL A 19 -7.40 13.14 -2.83
CA VAL A 19 -7.49 14.47 -2.20
C VAL A 19 -8.59 14.50 -1.13
N LEU A 20 -9.75 13.90 -1.40
CA LEU A 20 -10.82 13.81 -0.42
C LEU A 20 -10.42 12.97 0.79
N LEU A 21 -9.76 11.82 0.58
CA LEU A 21 -9.25 10.99 1.66
C LEU A 21 -8.24 11.77 2.51
N LEU A 22 -7.26 12.41 1.88
CA LEU A 22 -6.28 13.24 2.58
C LEU A 22 -6.94 14.38 3.38
N ALA A 23 -7.94 15.05 2.81
CA ALA A 23 -8.69 16.10 3.50
C ALA A 23 -9.42 15.54 4.74
N LEU A 24 -10.00 14.34 4.66
CA LEU A 24 -10.62 13.67 5.81
C LEU A 24 -9.59 13.32 6.89
N GLU A 25 -8.45 12.77 6.52
CA GLU A 25 -7.36 12.41 7.45
C GLU A 25 -6.78 13.66 8.13
N LEU A 26 -6.50 14.72 7.38
CA LEU A 26 -6.04 16.00 7.93
C LEU A 26 -7.08 16.65 8.85
N SER A 27 -8.36 16.55 8.51
CA SER A 27 -9.44 17.06 9.37
C SER A 27 -9.49 16.31 10.71
N LEU A 28 -9.28 14.99 10.69
CA LEU A 28 -9.19 14.18 11.91
C LEU A 28 -8.00 14.59 12.77
N VAL A 29 -6.81 14.76 12.18
CA VAL A 29 -5.61 15.25 12.89
C VAL A 29 -5.88 16.61 13.54
N ARG A 30 -6.52 17.55 12.82
CA ARG A 30 -6.89 18.86 13.35
C ARG A 30 -7.87 18.80 14.49
N LEU A 31 -8.85 17.88 14.44
CA LEU A 31 -9.79 17.66 15.54
C LEU A 31 -9.09 17.15 16.81
N PHE A 32 -8.14 16.22 16.66
CA PHE A 32 -7.32 15.73 17.77
C PHE A 32 -6.47 16.83 18.38
N GLN A 33 -5.83 17.67 17.56
CA GLN A 33 -5.03 18.81 18.00
C GLN A 33 -5.88 19.85 18.72
N PHE A 34 -7.09 20.13 18.23
CA PHE A 34 -8.02 21.08 18.85
C PHE A 34 -8.53 20.59 20.20
N GLY A 35 -8.84 19.29 20.31
CA GLY A 35 -9.27 18.65 21.55
C GLY A 35 -8.16 18.54 22.63
N ASN A 36 -6.88 18.58 22.20
CA ASN A 36 -5.73 18.46 23.09
C ASN A 36 -4.66 19.52 22.78
N PRO A 37 -4.92 20.81 23.06
CA PRO A 37 -4.00 21.89 22.69
C PRO A 37 -2.63 21.80 23.39
N ALA A 38 -2.51 21.06 24.50
CA ALA A 38 -1.26 20.80 25.21
C ALA A 38 -0.38 19.71 24.56
N GLY A 39 -0.81 19.09 23.45
CA GLY A 39 -0.02 18.12 22.69
C GLY A 39 0.01 16.70 23.25
N GLY A 40 -0.92 16.33 24.13
CA GLY A 40 -0.93 15.04 24.84
C GLY A 40 -1.88 13.98 24.28
N TYR A 41 -1.98 13.79 22.97
CA TYR A 41 -2.76 12.67 22.43
C TYR A 41 -1.90 11.45 22.14
N ASP A 42 -2.46 10.27 22.39
CA ASP A 42 -1.82 9.00 22.09
C ASP A 42 -1.77 8.80 20.56
N SER A 43 -0.56 8.68 20.02
CA SER A 43 -0.31 8.47 18.58
C SER A 43 -0.97 7.18 18.08
N SER A 44 -1.07 6.16 18.91
CA SER A 44 -1.71 4.88 18.55
C SER A 44 -3.22 5.04 18.31
N VAL A 45 -3.90 5.86 19.14
CA VAL A 45 -5.32 6.17 18.96
C VAL A 45 -5.56 6.95 17.67
N LEU A 46 -4.73 7.96 17.40
CA LEU A 46 -4.85 8.73 16.16
C LEU A 46 -4.62 7.85 14.94
N THR A 47 -3.61 6.99 14.98
CA THR A 47 -3.31 6.02 13.91
C THR A 47 -4.46 5.07 13.69
N PHE A 48 -5.01 4.50 14.77
CA PHE A 48 -6.19 3.65 14.68
C PHE A 48 -7.37 4.37 14.02
N CYS A 49 -7.67 5.60 14.46
CA CYS A 49 -8.76 6.39 13.92
C CYS A 49 -8.55 6.74 12.43
N ASN A 50 -7.32 7.05 12.01
CA ASN A 50 -6.99 7.30 10.61
C ASN A 50 -7.19 6.05 9.75
N LEU A 51 -6.68 4.89 10.19
CA LEU A 51 -6.89 3.63 9.48
C LEU A 51 -8.36 3.26 9.42
N PHE A 52 -9.07 3.35 10.54
CA PHE A 52 -10.52 3.08 10.57
C PHE A 52 -11.29 3.97 9.59
N LEU A 53 -11.00 5.27 9.57
CA LEU A 53 -11.60 6.24 8.64
C LEU A 53 -11.29 5.88 7.18
N ARG A 54 -10.04 5.48 6.90
CA ARG A 54 -9.61 5.05 5.56
C ARG A 54 -10.41 3.84 5.09
N PHE A 55 -10.59 2.82 5.94
CA PHE A 55 -11.32 1.60 5.59
C PHE A 55 -12.83 1.80 5.52
N VAL A 56 -13.42 2.60 6.42
CA VAL A 56 -14.88 2.76 6.53
C VAL A 56 -15.41 3.83 5.57
N LEU A 57 -14.66 4.88 5.32
CA LEU A 57 -15.09 5.97 4.44
C LEU A 57 -14.22 6.10 3.19
N GLY A 58 -12.89 6.12 3.34
CA GLY A 58 -11.98 6.42 2.25
C GLY A 58 -12.03 5.42 1.10
N TYR A 59 -11.83 4.16 1.37
CA TYR A 59 -11.88 3.11 0.34
C TYR A 59 -13.27 2.93 -0.29
N PRO A 60 -14.38 2.88 0.47
CA PRO A 60 -15.71 2.90 -0.12
C PRO A 60 -15.98 4.12 -1.00
N LEU A 61 -15.55 5.31 -0.57
CA LEU A 61 -15.67 6.53 -1.37
C LEU A 61 -14.91 6.41 -2.69
N MET A 62 -13.66 5.94 -2.66
CA MET A 62 -12.86 5.67 -3.86
C MET A 62 -13.57 4.70 -4.81
N LEU A 63 -14.13 3.60 -4.27
CA LEU A 63 -14.89 2.63 -5.05
C LEU A 63 -16.17 3.25 -5.64
N CYS A 64 -16.87 4.10 -4.91
CA CYS A 64 -18.03 4.81 -5.42
C CYS A 64 -17.66 5.77 -6.57
N LEU A 65 -16.61 6.57 -6.38
CA LEU A 65 -16.17 7.53 -7.38
C LEU A 65 -15.73 6.86 -8.69
N ILE A 66 -14.99 5.74 -8.61
CA ILE A 66 -14.54 5.05 -9.81
C ILE A 66 -15.71 4.43 -10.60
N HIS A 67 -16.85 4.16 -9.96
CA HIS A 67 -18.06 3.69 -10.66
C HIS A 67 -18.62 4.70 -11.65
N LEU A 68 -18.27 5.99 -11.55
CA LEU A 68 -18.60 7.02 -12.53
C LEU A 68 -17.88 6.83 -13.88
N VAL A 69 -16.84 6.00 -13.91
CA VAL A 69 -16.07 5.69 -15.13
C VAL A 69 -16.54 4.37 -15.73
N LYS A 70 -16.84 4.37 -17.02
CA LYS A 70 -17.34 3.17 -17.74
C LYS A 70 -16.28 2.05 -17.76
N LYS A 71 -16.71 0.82 -17.47
CA LYS A 71 -15.87 -0.38 -17.58
C LYS A 71 -15.53 -0.72 -19.03
N GLY A 72 -14.38 -1.35 -19.24
CA GLY A 72 -13.99 -1.98 -20.48
C GLY A 72 -14.63 -3.35 -20.70
N LYS A 73 -14.09 -4.14 -21.64
CA LYS A 73 -14.52 -5.52 -21.84
C LYS A 73 -14.09 -6.39 -20.63
N PRO A 74 -14.90 -7.38 -20.25
CA PRO A 74 -14.53 -8.30 -19.17
C PRO A 74 -13.21 -9.03 -19.48
N ILE A 75 -12.36 -9.16 -18.48
CA ILE A 75 -11.13 -9.94 -18.58
C ILE A 75 -11.49 -11.42 -18.44
N PRO A 76 -11.08 -12.30 -19.40
CA PRO A 76 -11.38 -13.72 -19.34
C PRO A 76 -10.79 -14.37 -18.08
N GLU A 77 -11.62 -15.18 -17.40
CA GLU A 77 -11.16 -15.87 -16.19
C GLU A 77 -10.36 -17.13 -16.50
N LYS A 78 -9.19 -17.25 -15.88
CA LYS A 78 -8.33 -18.43 -15.93
C LYS A 78 -7.94 -18.86 -14.52
N LYS A 79 -7.79 -20.19 -14.30
CA LYS A 79 -7.30 -20.72 -13.03
C LYS A 79 -5.76 -20.67 -13.00
N MET A 80 -5.20 -20.22 -11.87
CA MET A 80 -3.78 -20.43 -11.55
C MET A 80 -3.60 -21.79 -10.84
N LYS A 81 -2.54 -22.49 -11.20
CA LYS A 81 -2.11 -23.69 -10.46
C LYS A 81 -1.49 -23.28 -9.12
N ALA A 82 -1.60 -24.14 -8.11
CA ALA A 82 -1.03 -23.88 -6.78
C ALA A 82 0.48 -23.58 -6.84
N GLY A 83 1.25 -24.35 -7.60
CA GLY A 83 2.67 -24.08 -7.81
C GLY A 83 2.97 -22.71 -8.41
N SER A 84 2.10 -22.20 -9.32
CA SER A 84 2.26 -20.86 -9.88
C SER A 84 1.99 -19.77 -8.85
N ILE A 85 1.07 -19.99 -7.89
CA ILE A 85 0.83 -19.03 -6.79
C ILE A 85 2.06 -18.98 -5.90
N PHE A 86 2.63 -20.13 -5.57
CA PHE A 86 3.84 -20.23 -4.75
C PHE A 86 5.03 -19.52 -5.42
N THR A 87 5.27 -19.79 -6.71
CA THR A 87 6.30 -19.09 -7.49
C THR A 87 6.05 -17.58 -7.52
N ALA A 88 4.80 -17.15 -7.76
CA ALA A 88 4.43 -15.73 -7.78
C ALA A 88 4.66 -15.06 -6.42
N PHE A 89 4.45 -15.76 -5.31
CA PHE A 89 4.76 -15.25 -3.98
C PHE A 89 6.26 -14.96 -3.81
N PHE A 90 7.13 -15.91 -4.13
CA PHE A 90 8.58 -15.68 -4.04
C PHE A 90 9.07 -14.59 -4.99
N MET A 91 8.51 -14.52 -6.20
CA MET A 91 8.80 -13.43 -7.13
C MET A 91 8.35 -12.07 -6.57
N SER A 92 7.16 -12.01 -5.97
CA SER A 92 6.65 -10.79 -5.32
C SER A 92 7.58 -10.33 -4.19
N TYR A 93 7.98 -11.27 -3.33
CA TYR A 93 8.83 -10.98 -2.19
C TYR A 93 10.23 -10.53 -2.63
N ALA A 94 10.86 -11.23 -3.56
CA ALA A 94 12.16 -10.84 -4.11
C ALA A 94 12.10 -9.46 -4.78
N MET A 95 11.03 -9.20 -5.56
CA MET A 95 10.82 -7.91 -6.21
C MET A 95 10.63 -6.80 -5.18
N ALA A 96 9.84 -7.06 -4.12
CA ALA A 96 9.66 -6.11 -3.02
C ALA A 96 10.99 -5.76 -2.35
N MET A 97 11.83 -6.77 -2.05
CA MET A 97 13.15 -6.56 -1.43
C MET A 97 14.07 -5.70 -2.30
N ILE A 98 14.20 -6.03 -3.59
CA ILE A 98 15.04 -5.28 -4.52
C ILE A 98 14.54 -3.85 -4.68
N ALA A 99 13.24 -3.67 -4.91
CA ALA A 99 12.62 -2.37 -5.09
C ALA A 99 12.69 -1.51 -3.82
N ASN A 100 12.63 -2.14 -2.65
CA ASN A 100 12.83 -1.48 -1.37
C ASN A 100 14.25 -0.93 -1.21
N ILE A 101 15.28 -1.72 -1.53
CA ILE A 101 16.68 -1.23 -1.51
C ILE A 101 16.83 -0.01 -2.44
N ILE A 102 16.21 -0.04 -3.62
CA ILE A 102 16.22 1.11 -4.54
C ILE A 102 15.50 2.31 -3.92
N GLY A 103 14.35 2.11 -3.28
CA GLY A 103 13.61 3.16 -2.59
C GLY A 103 14.40 3.82 -1.48
N LEU A 104 15.09 3.01 -0.65
CA LEU A 104 15.98 3.49 0.41
C LEU A 104 17.14 4.30 -0.14
N LEU A 105 17.81 3.82 -1.19
CA LEU A 105 18.91 4.55 -1.84
C LEU A 105 18.43 5.90 -2.39
N LEU A 106 17.29 5.94 -3.07
CA LEU A 106 16.71 7.17 -3.57
C LEU A 106 16.37 8.15 -2.44
N THR A 107 15.78 7.65 -1.37
CA THR A 107 15.44 8.47 -0.20
C THR A 107 16.71 9.00 0.48
N SER A 108 17.75 8.17 0.62
CA SER A 108 19.04 8.59 1.20
C SER A 108 19.72 9.68 0.35
N ILE A 109 19.65 9.57 -0.98
CA ILE A 109 20.17 10.60 -1.88
C ILE A 109 19.41 11.91 -1.70
N ILE A 110 18.08 11.87 -1.62
CA ILE A 110 17.28 13.08 -1.43
C ILE A 110 17.55 13.71 -0.08
N ASN A 111 17.65 12.91 0.99
CA ASN A 111 17.97 13.41 2.34
C ASN A 111 19.36 14.04 2.44
N ALA A 112 20.30 13.65 1.58
CA ALA A 112 21.60 14.30 1.51
C ALA A 112 21.53 15.75 0.99
N PHE A 113 20.45 16.10 0.27
CA PHE A 113 20.24 17.44 -0.27
C PHE A 113 19.14 18.23 0.46
N HIS A 114 18.26 17.55 1.17
CA HIS A 114 17.12 18.16 1.89
C HIS A 114 16.93 17.46 3.23
N GLU A 115 17.10 18.19 4.34
CA GLU A 115 16.80 17.69 5.67
C GLU A 115 15.28 17.51 5.82
N GLY A 116 14.82 16.35 6.28
CA GLY A 116 13.45 16.22 6.80
C GLY A 116 12.56 15.12 6.27
N VAL A 117 13.04 14.12 5.52
CA VAL A 117 12.24 12.93 5.19
C VAL A 117 12.49 11.83 6.23
N ASN A 118 11.74 11.86 7.33
CA ASN A 118 11.80 10.82 8.36
C ASN A 118 11.05 9.56 7.91
N ILE A 119 11.79 8.50 7.55
CA ILE A 119 11.25 7.18 7.22
C ILE A 119 10.78 6.44 8.48
N THR A 120 11.39 6.75 9.63
CA THR A 120 11.17 6.08 10.91
C THR A 120 9.79 6.35 11.50
N ASP A 121 9.25 7.55 11.33
CA ASP A 121 8.00 7.97 12.00
C ASP A 121 6.78 7.10 11.65
N LEU A 122 6.68 6.67 10.39
CA LEU A 122 5.53 5.86 9.96
C LEU A 122 5.61 4.42 10.49
N GLN A 123 6.80 3.84 10.52
CA GLN A 123 7.04 2.52 11.07
C GLN A 123 6.79 2.49 12.58
N GLU A 124 7.31 3.46 13.33
CA GLU A 124 7.08 3.59 14.77
C GLU A 124 5.60 3.76 15.07
N THR A 125 4.90 4.57 14.27
CA THR A 125 3.47 4.80 14.39
C THR A 125 2.65 3.52 14.17
N MET A 126 3.02 2.69 13.19
CA MET A 126 2.37 1.39 12.96
C MET A 126 2.68 0.39 14.07
N LEU A 127 3.90 0.36 14.58
CA LEU A 127 4.31 -0.51 15.70
C LEU A 127 3.67 -0.11 17.02
N ALA A 128 3.21 1.12 17.18
CA ALA A 128 2.45 1.58 18.34
C ALA A 128 1.04 0.95 18.41
N LEU A 129 0.50 0.46 17.28
CA LEU A 129 -0.79 -0.22 17.25
C LEU A 129 -0.73 -1.58 17.97
N PRO A 130 -1.79 -1.97 18.71
CA PRO A 130 -1.93 -3.36 19.15
C PRO A 130 -1.89 -4.32 17.96
N SER A 131 -1.14 -5.43 18.11
CA SER A 131 -0.87 -6.39 17.03
C SER A 131 -2.12 -6.90 16.31
N VAL A 132 -3.25 -7.01 17.02
CA VAL A 132 -4.52 -7.46 16.43
C VAL A 132 -5.04 -6.48 15.37
N TRP A 133 -4.92 -5.18 15.60
CA TRP A 133 -5.35 -4.15 14.65
C TRP A 133 -4.38 -4.05 13.48
N LEU A 134 -3.08 -4.18 13.74
CA LEU A 134 -2.07 -4.23 12.70
C LEU A 134 -2.34 -5.40 11.73
N ILE A 135 -2.58 -6.61 12.25
CA ILE A 135 -2.92 -7.78 11.44
C ILE A 135 -4.23 -7.54 10.67
N LEU A 136 -5.26 -7.02 11.34
CA LEU A 136 -6.58 -6.84 10.72
C LEU A 136 -6.53 -5.81 9.58
N PHE A 137 -5.87 -4.66 9.79
CA PHE A 137 -5.80 -3.62 8.76
C PHE A 137 -4.78 -3.96 7.67
N VAL A 138 -3.56 -4.40 8.01
CA VAL A 138 -2.47 -4.56 7.06
C VAL A 138 -2.53 -5.91 6.35
N CYS A 139 -2.77 -7.02 7.08
CA CYS A 139 -2.72 -8.36 6.46
C CYS A 139 -4.05 -8.78 5.82
N VAL A 140 -5.17 -8.17 6.23
CA VAL A 140 -6.50 -8.55 5.73
C VAL A 140 -7.17 -7.39 4.99
N GLY A 141 -7.34 -6.26 5.64
CA GLY A 141 -8.08 -5.11 5.11
C GLY A 141 -7.42 -4.51 3.87
N ALA A 142 -6.14 -4.14 3.97
CA ALA A 142 -5.41 -3.54 2.86
C ALA A 142 -5.42 -4.42 1.61
N PRO A 143 -5.05 -5.73 1.66
CA PRO A 143 -5.13 -6.62 0.50
C PRO A 143 -6.51 -6.68 -0.15
N VAL A 144 -7.58 -6.64 0.64
CA VAL A 144 -8.93 -6.69 0.08
C VAL A 144 -9.29 -5.38 -0.61
N PHE A 145 -9.20 -4.26 0.09
CA PHE A 145 -9.66 -2.96 -0.45
C PHE A 145 -8.75 -2.42 -1.54
N GLU A 146 -7.45 -2.55 -1.39
CA GLU A 146 -6.50 -2.04 -2.37
C GLU A 146 -6.54 -2.85 -3.66
N GLU A 147 -6.66 -4.17 -3.59
CA GLU A 147 -6.86 -4.97 -4.79
C GLU A 147 -8.21 -4.65 -5.47
N LEU A 148 -9.28 -4.41 -4.72
CA LEU A 148 -10.54 -3.95 -5.28
C LEU A 148 -10.39 -2.61 -6.00
N ILE A 149 -9.65 -1.66 -5.44
CA ILE A 149 -9.46 -0.31 -6.00
C ILE A 149 -8.51 -0.37 -7.20
N PHE A 150 -7.28 -0.90 -7.01
CA PHE A 150 -6.21 -0.78 -8.00
C PHE A 150 -6.21 -1.89 -9.05
N ARG A 151 -6.79 -3.08 -8.78
CA ARG A 151 -6.91 -4.16 -9.78
C ARG A 151 -8.32 -4.23 -10.33
N LYS A 152 -9.33 -4.51 -9.52
CA LYS A 152 -10.68 -4.69 -10.02
C LYS A 152 -11.26 -3.41 -10.61
N ALA A 153 -11.26 -2.34 -9.86
CA ALA A 153 -11.91 -1.11 -10.27
C ALA A 153 -11.11 -0.37 -11.36
N LEU A 154 -9.79 -0.21 -11.18
CA LEU A 154 -8.94 0.51 -12.12
C LEU A 154 -8.75 -0.26 -13.43
N ILE A 155 -8.26 -1.52 -13.36
CA ILE A 155 -7.88 -2.27 -14.55
C ILE A 155 -9.11 -2.59 -15.40
N ASP A 156 -10.26 -2.95 -14.83
CA ASP A 156 -11.51 -3.17 -15.58
C ASP A 156 -11.90 -1.94 -16.43
N ARG A 157 -11.39 -0.77 -16.11
CA ARG A 157 -11.63 0.49 -16.83
C ARG A 157 -10.47 0.90 -17.74
N ALA A 158 -9.22 0.63 -17.32
CA ALA A 158 -8.02 0.98 -18.07
C ALA A 158 -7.69 -0.01 -19.18
N ILE A 159 -8.14 -1.27 -19.09
CA ILE A 159 -7.85 -2.36 -20.04
C ILE A 159 -8.27 -2.01 -21.47
N TYR A 160 -9.25 -1.12 -21.64
CA TYR A 160 -9.65 -0.57 -22.92
C TYR A 160 -8.52 0.17 -23.66
N CYS A 161 -7.56 0.71 -22.91
CA CYS A 161 -6.42 1.44 -23.46
C CYS A 161 -5.21 0.54 -23.78
N GLY A 162 -5.32 -0.75 -23.50
CA GLY A 162 -4.30 -1.77 -23.71
C GLY A 162 -3.77 -2.34 -22.39
N GLU A 163 -3.38 -3.61 -22.42
CA GLU A 163 -2.91 -4.35 -21.24
C GLU A 163 -1.71 -3.67 -20.56
N GLY A 164 -0.68 -3.31 -21.33
CA GLY A 164 0.53 -2.68 -20.80
C GLY A 164 0.25 -1.35 -20.11
N ILE A 165 -0.63 -0.52 -20.69
CA ILE A 165 -1.05 0.76 -20.09
C ILE A 165 -1.81 0.52 -18.79
N ALA A 166 -2.74 -0.44 -18.77
CA ALA A 166 -3.50 -0.77 -17.58
C ALA A 166 -2.61 -1.27 -16.44
N ILE A 167 -1.62 -2.13 -16.75
CA ILE A 167 -0.65 -2.65 -15.79
C ILE A 167 0.23 -1.51 -15.24
N ALA A 168 0.83 -0.71 -16.11
CA ALA A 168 1.69 0.40 -15.70
C ALA A 168 0.92 1.43 -14.87
N MET A 169 -0.29 1.80 -15.29
CA MET A 169 -1.14 2.73 -14.56
C MET A 169 -1.50 2.20 -13.18
N SER A 170 -1.88 0.91 -13.06
CA SER A 170 -2.19 0.28 -11.78
C SER A 170 -0.98 0.29 -10.84
N GLY A 171 0.21 -0.06 -11.34
CA GLY A 171 1.43 -0.03 -10.54
C GLY A 171 1.80 1.37 -10.06
N VAL A 172 1.87 2.33 -10.97
CA VAL A 172 2.24 3.72 -10.63
C VAL A 172 1.23 4.34 -9.65
N MET A 173 -0.07 4.18 -9.90
CA MET A 173 -1.09 4.75 -9.02
C MET A 173 -1.11 4.09 -7.65
N PHE A 174 -0.84 2.79 -7.59
CA PHE A 174 -0.70 2.07 -6.33
C PHE A 174 0.51 2.58 -5.53
N GLY A 175 1.66 2.77 -6.19
CA GLY A 175 2.82 3.37 -5.55
C GLY A 175 2.58 4.79 -5.04
N LEU A 176 1.97 5.65 -5.87
CA LEU A 176 1.65 7.03 -5.50
C LEU A 176 0.67 7.12 -4.33
N PHE A 177 -0.24 6.16 -4.21
CA PHE A 177 -1.24 6.13 -3.13
C PHE A 177 -0.61 5.96 -1.74
N HIS A 178 0.60 5.43 -1.65
CA HIS A 178 1.33 5.29 -0.38
C HIS A 178 1.88 6.62 0.16
N GLY A 179 2.00 7.65 -0.67
CA GLY A 179 2.32 9.02 -0.26
C GLY A 179 3.78 9.28 0.14
N ASN A 180 4.66 8.29 0.08
CA ASN A 180 6.08 8.45 0.36
C ASN A 180 6.97 7.76 -0.69
N LEU A 181 8.18 8.32 -0.89
CA LEU A 181 9.07 7.88 -1.96
C LEU A 181 9.64 6.48 -1.73
N ASN A 182 9.93 6.14 -0.48
CA ASN A 182 10.49 4.83 -0.13
C ASN A 182 9.51 3.72 -0.49
N GLN A 183 8.26 3.88 -0.10
CA GLN A 183 7.19 2.92 -0.43
C GLN A 183 6.81 2.95 -1.91
N PHE A 184 6.89 4.10 -2.57
CA PHE A 184 6.52 4.25 -3.97
C PHE A 184 7.17 3.20 -4.87
N VAL A 185 8.48 2.99 -4.71
CA VAL A 185 9.25 2.12 -5.63
C VAL A 185 8.78 0.67 -5.53
N TYR A 186 8.73 0.12 -4.31
CA TYR A 186 8.33 -1.27 -4.16
C TYR A 186 6.82 -1.48 -4.37
N ALA A 187 5.98 -0.55 -3.94
CA ALA A 187 4.54 -0.64 -4.15
C ALA A 187 4.19 -0.52 -5.64
N ALA A 188 4.87 0.36 -6.40
CA ALA A 188 4.68 0.43 -7.84
C ALA A 188 5.10 -0.87 -8.55
N ALA A 189 6.23 -1.47 -8.16
CA ALA A 189 6.71 -2.73 -8.71
C ALA A 189 5.75 -3.89 -8.41
N LEU A 190 5.38 -4.08 -7.13
CA LEU A 190 4.39 -5.08 -6.72
C LEU A 190 3.03 -4.81 -7.36
N GLY A 191 2.62 -3.55 -7.41
CA GLY A 191 1.39 -3.11 -8.02
C GLY A 191 1.30 -3.50 -9.49
N ALA A 192 2.36 -3.30 -10.25
CA ALA A 192 2.45 -3.71 -11.65
C ALA A 192 2.45 -5.25 -11.80
N PHE A 193 3.14 -5.96 -10.92
CA PHE A 193 3.17 -7.43 -10.95
C PHE A 193 1.79 -8.03 -10.61
N PHE A 194 1.11 -7.54 -9.61
CA PHE A 194 -0.25 -7.99 -9.28
C PHE A 194 -1.24 -7.60 -10.38
N ALA A 195 -1.08 -6.42 -10.99
CA ALA A 195 -1.86 -6.03 -12.15
C ALA A 195 -1.67 -6.99 -13.32
N PHE A 196 -0.42 -7.42 -13.60
CA PHE A 196 -0.13 -8.44 -14.61
C PHE A 196 -0.85 -9.76 -14.28
N ILE A 197 -0.77 -10.24 -13.04
CA ILE A 197 -1.47 -11.48 -12.63
C ILE A 197 -2.98 -11.33 -12.81
N TYR A 198 -3.56 -10.18 -12.43
CA TYR A 198 -4.99 -9.92 -12.61
C TYR A 198 -5.39 -9.92 -14.09
N VAL A 199 -4.63 -9.24 -14.95
CA VAL A 199 -4.89 -9.21 -16.41
C VAL A 199 -4.80 -10.61 -17.02
N ARG A 200 -3.87 -11.46 -16.55
CA ARG A 200 -3.71 -12.83 -17.05
C ARG A 200 -4.74 -13.82 -16.53
N THR A 201 -5.32 -13.57 -15.36
CA THR A 201 -6.22 -14.53 -14.70
C THR A 201 -7.66 -14.07 -14.62
N GLY A 202 -7.96 -12.76 -14.71
CA GLY A 202 -9.28 -12.18 -14.49
C GLY A 202 -9.82 -12.37 -13.06
N LYS A 203 -9.03 -12.96 -12.14
CA LYS A 203 -9.46 -13.37 -10.80
C LYS A 203 -8.71 -12.61 -9.72
N ILE A 204 -9.37 -11.63 -9.15
CA ILE A 204 -8.81 -10.78 -8.09
C ILE A 204 -8.35 -11.54 -6.85
N ARG A 205 -8.96 -12.69 -6.54
CA ARG A 205 -8.58 -13.50 -5.38
C ARG A 205 -7.11 -13.91 -5.36
N TYR A 206 -6.48 -14.09 -6.53
CA TYR A 206 -5.08 -14.48 -6.58
C TYR A 206 -4.17 -13.32 -6.15
N THR A 207 -4.49 -12.11 -6.56
CA THR A 207 -3.72 -10.93 -6.15
C THR A 207 -3.99 -10.57 -4.69
N MET A 208 -5.24 -10.72 -4.19
CA MET A 208 -5.56 -10.57 -2.78
C MET A 208 -4.77 -11.55 -1.90
N ILE A 209 -4.70 -12.84 -2.30
CA ILE A 209 -3.92 -13.84 -1.56
C ILE A 209 -2.43 -13.50 -1.56
N LEU A 210 -1.85 -13.18 -2.71
CA LEU A 210 -0.44 -12.82 -2.83
C LEU A 210 -0.11 -11.56 -2.01
N HIS A 211 -0.96 -10.55 -2.08
CA HIS A 211 -0.82 -9.33 -1.31
C HIS A 211 -0.88 -9.61 0.19
N ALA A 212 -1.88 -10.37 0.64
CA ALA A 212 -1.99 -10.78 2.05
C ALA A 212 -0.77 -11.58 2.51
N MET A 213 -0.24 -12.50 1.69
CA MET A 213 0.96 -13.27 2.01
C MET A 213 2.20 -12.36 2.14
N VAL A 214 2.37 -11.44 1.21
CA VAL A 214 3.47 -10.47 1.24
C VAL A 214 3.32 -9.60 2.51
N ASN A 215 2.20 -8.98 2.79
CA ASN A 215 1.97 -8.18 3.99
C ASN A 215 2.15 -8.99 5.29
N SER A 216 1.64 -10.21 5.36
CA SER A 216 1.80 -11.06 6.54
C SER A 216 3.26 -11.41 6.81
N MET A 217 4.04 -11.70 5.78
CA MET A 217 5.45 -12.06 5.94
C MET A 217 6.23 -10.95 6.64
N GLY A 218 5.97 -9.71 6.30
CA GLY A 218 6.68 -8.69 6.97
C GLY A 218 6.07 -8.25 8.29
N THR A 219 4.76 -8.19 8.42
CA THR A 219 4.16 -7.97 9.72
C THR A 219 4.74 -8.97 10.74
N ILE A 220 4.90 -10.26 10.37
CA ILE A 220 5.57 -11.26 11.20
C ILE A 220 7.03 -10.85 11.46
N GLY A 221 7.78 -10.46 10.45
CA GLY A 221 9.15 -9.99 10.61
C GLY A 221 9.26 -8.82 11.59
N THR A 222 8.40 -7.83 11.43
CA THR A 222 8.35 -6.65 12.31
C THR A 222 7.99 -7.02 13.75
N LEU A 223 6.98 -7.89 13.96
CA LEU A 223 6.59 -8.34 15.30
C LEU A 223 7.68 -9.17 15.97
N LEU A 224 8.39 -10.03 15.23
CA LEU A 224 9.54 -10.77 15.75
C LEU A 224 10.66 -9.85 16.19
N LEU A 225 10.97 -8.81 15.38
CA LEU A 225 11.98 -7.82 15.75
C LEU A 225 11.61 -7.07 17.02
N LYS A 226 10.33 -6.67 17.15
CA LYS A 226 9.83 -6.03 18.36
C LYS A 226 10.03 -6.92 19.58
N LEU A 227 9.64 -8.19 19.51
CA LEU A 227 9.83 -9.16 20.59
C LEU A 227 11.31 -9.36 20.97
N LEU A 228 12.20 -9.42 19.97
CA LEU A 228 13.63 -9.55 20.20
C LEU A 228 14.24 -8.30 20.82
N SER A 229 13.80 -7.10 20.43
CA SER A 229 14.28 -5.84 21.00
C SER A 229 13.82 -5.62 22.44
N GLU A 230 12.62 -6.05 22.79
CA GLU A 230 12.11 -5.98 24.15
C GLU A 230 12.78 -7.00 25.11
N GLY A 231 13.32 -8.11 24.58
CA GLY A 231 13.98 -9.17 25.35
C GLY A 231 15.48 -9.01 25.58
N THR A 232 16.13 -8.04 24.94
CA THR A 232 17.58 -7.85 25.03
C THR A 232 17.88 -6.39 25.35
N ASP A 233 18.06 -6.04 26.61
CA ASP A 233 18.42 -4.70 27.13
C ASP A 233 19.33 -3.87 26.19
N GLY A 234 18.84 -3.41 25.06
CA GLY A 234 19.51 -2.45 24.17
C GLY A 234 20.72 -2.97 23.35
N TYR A 235 21.02 -4.26 23.29
CA TYR A 235 22.24 -4.81 22.67
C TYR A 235 22.14 -5.15 21.17
N LEU A 236 21.06 -4.82 20.47
CA LEU A 236 20.95 -5.13 19.05
C LEU A 236 21.09 -3.88 18.15
N GLN A 237 22.31 -3.34 18.05
CA GLN A 237 22.69 -2.47 16.90
C GLN A 237 22.70 -3.24 15.54
N GLY A 238 22.53 -4.55 15.55
CA GLY A 238 22.28 -5.37 14.36
C GLY A 238 20.83 -5.25 13.82
N THR A 239 19.97 -4.52 14.52
CA THR A 239 18.59 -4.26 14.11
C THR A 239 18.48 -3.35 12.88
N GLU A 240 19.49 -2.52 12.56
CA GLU A 240 19.44 -1.67 11.37
C GLU A 240 19.30 -2.48 10.08
N VAL A 241 20.03 -3.57 9.92
CA VAL A 241 19.94 -4.42 8.72
C VAL A 241 18.62 -5.18 8.67
N LEU A 242 18.14 -5.69 9.80
CA LEU A 242 16.86 -6.37 9.89
C LEU A 242 15.70 -5.37 9.79
N THR A 243 15.84 -4.16 10.30
CA THR A 243 14.89 -3.06 10.10
C THR A 243 14.88 -2.62 8.63
N LEU A 244 16.03 -2.57 7.98
CA LEU A 244 16.13 -2.37 6.53
C LEU A 244 15.44 -3.48 5.73
N LEU A 245 15.54 -4.72 6.15
CA LEU A 245 14.94 -5.87 5.47
C LEU A 245 13.44 -6.06 5.80
N SER A 246 12.99 -5.66 6.98
CA SER A 246 11.60 -5.82 7.42
C SER A 246 10.81 -4.52 7.40
N GLY A 247 11.36 -3.45 7.90
CA GLY A 247 10.62 -2.22 8.23
C GLY A 247 10.12 -1.42 7.04
N SER A 248 10.83 -1.48 5.95
CA SER A 248 10.48 -0.69 4.76
C SER A 248 9.41 -1.33 3.87
N VAL A 249 9.14 -2.61 4.04
CA VAL A 249 8.09 -3.32 3.28
C VAL A 249 6.68 -3.09 3.88
N TRP A 250 6.57 -2.54 5.11
CA TRP A 250 5.37 -2.70 5.94
C TRP A 250 4.61 -1.43 6.28
N ALA A 251 5.12 -0.28 5.97
CA ALA A 251 4.33 0.92 6.11
C ALA A 251 3.38 1.07 4.91
N ALA A 252 2.50 0.11 4.70
CA ALA A 252 1.42 0.20 3.72
C ALA A 252 0.24 1.01 4.24
#